data_69bb1d5544beea444b51bea8e1c87e0f
#
_entry.id   69bb1d5544beea444b51bea8e1c87e0f
#
_cell.length_a   1.000
_cell.length_b   1.000
_cell.length_c   1.000
_cell.angle_alpha   90.00
_cell.angle_beta   90.00
_cell.angle_gamma   90.00
#
_symmetry.space_group_name_H-M   'P 1'
#
loop_
_entity.id
_entity.type
_entity.pdbx_description
1 polymer ?
#
loop_
_entity_poly.entity_id
_entity_poly.type
_entity_poly.pdbx_seq_one_letter_code
_entity_poly.pdbx_strand_id
1 'polypeptide(L)'
;TSTDEYISYANSIVEAFSTGFFKFLCHPDLIFLNDFPWDDNCEKACDIIIQGAKKYNMILEINGNGVRRGINEFCDGKRYHYPHENFWKKVSKNNLRVIINSDCHNPKDLWDENMDKAYEFANKLDLNIVYDIF
;
A
#
# COMPACT_ATOMS: atom_id res chain seq x y z
N THR A 1 -8.92 3.04 -20.42
CA THR A 1 -8.40 2.77 -19.11
C THR A 1 -7.51 1.55 -19.11
N SER A 2 -6.25 1.77 -18.91
CA SER A 2 -5.22 0.76 -18.90
C SER A 2 -4.26 1.03 -17.75
N THR A 3 -3.30 0.14 -17.58
CA THR A 3 -2.26 0.29 -16.54
C THR A 3 -1.30 1.45 -16.82
N ASP A 4 -1.34 2.07 -18.00
CA ASP A 4 -0.54 3.26 -18.31
C ASP A 4 -0.79 4.40 -17.31
N GLU A 5 -2.02 4.53 -16.83
CA GLU A 5 -2.40 5.55 -15.86
C GLU A 5 -1.69 5.35 -14.52
N TYR A 6 -1.23 4.15 -14.22
CA TYR A 6 -0.54 3.85 -12.97
C TYR A 6 0.80 4.57 -12.87
N ILE A 7 1.50 4.69 -13.99
CA ILE A 7 2.79 5.41 -14.04
C ILE A 7 2.56 6.89 -13.77
N SER A 8 1.54 7.49 -14.38
CA SER A 8 1.18 8.90 -14.12
C SER A 8 0.78 9.13 -12.67
N TYR A 9 0.02 8.19 -12.10
CA TYR A 9 -0.36 8.22 -10.69
C TYR A 9 0.88 8.18 -9.78
N ALA A 10 1.81 7.27 -10.06
CA ALA A 10 3.03 7.12 -9.28
C ALA A 10 3.89 8.40 -9.33
N ASN A 11 4.03 8.99 -10.49
CA ASN A 11 4.77 10.24 -10.65
C ASN A 11 4.12 11.40 -9.86
N SER A 12 2.79 11.47 -9.87
CA SER A 12 2.05 12.49 -9.10
C SER A 12 2.27 12.33 -7.60
N ILE A 13 2.32 11.09 -7.12
CA ILE A 13 2.60 10.81 -5.70
C ILE A 13 4.01 11.27 -5.32
N VAL A 14 5.00 10.96 -6.14
CA VAL A 14 6.39 11.36 -5.86
C VAL A 14 6.54 12.88 -5.91
N GLU A 15 5.83 13.55 -6.81
CA GLU A 15 5.80 15.01 -6.85
C GLU A 15 5.24 15.58 -5.55
N ALA A 16 4.18 14.97 -5.02
CA ALA A 16 3.62 15.36 -3.72
C ALA A 16 4.64 15.17 -2.58
N PHE A 17 5.41 14.09 -2.60
CA PHE A 17 6.47 13.87 -1.60
C PHE A 17 7.50 15.01 -1.60
N SER A 18 7.84 15.52 -2.79
CA SER A 18 8.84 16.57 -2.94
C SER A 18 8.45 17.89 -2.29
N THR A 19 7.15 18.09 -1.99
CA THR A 19 6.68 19.31 -1.33
C THR A 19 7.07 19.39 0.14
N GLY A 20 7.39 18.26 0.77
CA GLY A 20 7.71 18.19 2.20
C GLY A 20 6.53 18.32 3.14
N PHE A 21 5.29 18.42 2.63
CA PHE A 21 4.10 18.56 3.46
C PHE A 21 3.59 17.24 4.03
N PHE A 22 4.08 16.11 3.54
CA PHE A 22 3.56 14.79 3.91
C PHE A 22 4.64 13.98 4.63
N LYS A 23 4.23 13.23 5.67
CA LYS A 23 5.11 12.33 6.42
C LYS A 23 4.87 10.87 6.07
N PHE A 24 3.67 10.54 5.60
CA PHE A 24 3.33 9.18 5.21
C PHE A 24 2.33 9.19 4.05
N LEU A 25 2.27 8.06 3.36
CA LEU A 25 1.36 7.86 2.23
C LEU A 25 0.32 6.81 2.61
N CYS A 26 -0.95 7.21 2.56
CA CYS A 26 -2.08 6.34 2.83
C CYS A 26 -2.33 5.40 1.65
N HIS A 27 -2.58 4.12 1.95
CA HIS A 27 -2.94 3.06 0.99
C HIS A 27 -2.36 3.29 -0.42
N PRO A 28 -1.02 3.22 -0.56
CA PRO A 28 -0.36 3.52 -1.84
C PRO A 28 -0.74 2.56 -2.97
N ASP A 29 -1.24 1.40 -2.61
CA ASP A 29 -1.64 0.33 -3.53
C ASP A 29 -3.13 0.34 -3.86
N LEU A 30 -3.86 1.41 -3.52
CA LEU A 30 -5.29 1.54 -3.79
C LEU A 30 -5.61 1.44 -5.29
N ILE A 31 -4.70 1.85 -6.16
CA ILE A 31 -4.89 1.76 -7.62
C ILE A 31 -5.14 0.33 -8.08
N PHE A 32 -4.66 -0.67 -7.33
CA PHE A 32 -4.85 -2.08 -7.67
C PHE A 32 -6.25 -2.60 -7.31
N LEU A 33 -7.17 -1.72 -6.89
CA LEU A 33 -8.61 -2.01 -6.90
C LEU A 33 -9.10 -2.34 -8.30
N ASN A 34 -8.48 -1.74 -9.31
CA ASN A 34 -8.86 -1.98 -10.70
C ASN A 34 -8.49 -3.41 -11.11
N ASP A 35 -9.39 -4.06 -11.83
CA ASP A 35 -9.22 -5.46 -12.23
C ASP A 35 -8.46 -5.55 -13.55
N PHE A 36 -7.19 -5.15 -13.50
CA PHE A 36 -6.26 -5.29 -14.61
C PHE A 36 -5.21 -6.35 -14.29
N PRO A 37 -4.72 -7.09 -15.30
CA PRO A 37 -3.59 -8.00 -15.09
C PRO A 37 -2.36 -7.23 -14.61
N TRP A 38 -1.58 -7.87 -13.75
CA TRP A 38 -0.30 -7.32 -13.31
C TRP A 38 0.69 -7.34 -14.49
N ASP A 39 1.20 -6.20 -14.87
CA ASP A 39 2.10 -6.03 -16.02
C ASP A 39 3.31 -5.16 -15.70
N ASP A 40 4.12 -4.85 -16.72
CA ASP A 40 5.30 -4.03 -16.57
C ASP A 40 4.98 -2.62 -16.07
N ASN A 41 3.83 -2.07 -16.43
CA ASN A 41 3.41 -0.75 -15.95
C ASN A 41 3.15 -0.78 -14.44
N CYS A 42 2.58 -1.86 -13.93
CA CYS A 42 2.40 -2.06 -12.50
C CYS A 42 3.75 -2.11 -11.77
N GLU A 43 4.71 -2.84 -12.32
CA GLU A 43 6.06 -2.93 -11.77
C GLU A 43 6.74 -1.55 -11.76
N LYS A 44 6.66 -0.82 -12.85
CA LYS A 44 7.24 0.52 -12.96
C LYS A 44 6.60 1.50 -11.97
N ALA A 45 5.28 1.48 -11.86
CA ALA A 45 4.56 2.35 -10.93
C ALA A 45 4.99 2.07 -9.48
N CYS A 46 5.09 0.80 -9.10
CA CYS A 46 5.57 0.42 -7.78
C CYS A 46 6.99 0.92 -7.53
N ASP A 47 7.88 0.73 -8.49
CA ASP A 47 9.28 1.15 -8.37
C ASP A 47 9.39 2.67 -8.22
N ILE A 48 8.60 3.43 -8.96
CA ILE A 48 8.57 4.90 -8.87
C ILE A 48 8.18 5.33 -7.45
N ILE A 49 7.10 4.77 -6.91
CA ILE A 49 6.60 5.10 -5.57
C ILE A 49 7.65 4.74 -4.51
N ILE A 50 8.22 3.54 -4.62
CA ILE A 50 9.18 3.05 -3.62
C ILE A 50 10.46 3.85 -3.65
N GLN A 51 11.01 4.16 -4.82
CA GLN A 51 12.21 4.99 -4.91
C GLN A 51 11.96 6.42 -4.42
N GLY A 52 10.78 6.97 -4.70
CA GLY A 52 10.38 8.27 -4.17
C GLY A 52 10.25 8.25 -2.64
N ALA A 53 9.65 7.20 -2.10
CA ALA A 53 9.52 7.04 -0.65
C ALA A 53 10.89 6.95 0.03
N LYS A 54 11.85 6.26 -0.58
CA LYS A 54 13.23 6.21 -0.08
C LYS A 54 13.88 7.58 -0.09
N LYS A 55 13.77 8.30 -1.21
CA LYS A 55 14.40 9.62 -1.39
C LYS A 55 13.88 10.63 -0.38
N TYR A 56 12.59 10.62 -0.10
CA TYR A 56 11.93 11.59 0.79
C TYR A 56 11.65 11.03 2.19
N ASN A 57 12.16 9.85 2.50
CA ASN A 57 12.02 9.19 3.81
C ASN A 57 10.55 9.06 4.25
N MET A 58 9.69 8.64 3.35
CA MET A 58 8.26 8.50 3.60
C MET A 58 7.95 7.20 4.33
N ILE A 59 6.90 7.23 5.15
CA ILE A 59 6.31 6.04 5.78
C ILE A 59 5.11 5.64 4.92
N LEU A 60 4.97 4.35 4.64
CA LEU A 60 3.87 3.81 3.83
C LEU A 60 2.82 3.15 4.73
N GLU A 61 1.56 3.33 4.41
CA GLU A 61 0.44 2.80 5.21
C GLU A 61 -0.17 1.55 4.58
N ILE A 62 -0.28 0.48 5.36
CA ILE A 62 -1.22 -0.61 5.07
C ILE A 62 -2.57 -0.23 5.68
N ASN A 63 -3.60 -0.20 4.85
CA ASN A 63 -4.92 0.23 5.27
C ASN A 63 -5.81 -0.96 5.59
N GLY A 64 -6.29 -1.04 6.84
CA GLY A 64 -7.12 -2.14 7.31
C GLY A 64 -8.48 -2.21 6.64
N ASN A 65 -8.96 -1.12 6.07
CA ASN A 65 -10.24 -1.11 5.38
C ASN A 65 -10.23 -2.01 4.13
N GLY A 66 -9.09 -2.12 3.45
CA GLY A 66 -8.94 -3.04 2.33
C GLY A 66 -9.06 -4.49 2.75
N VAL A 67 -8.49 -4.84 3.90
CA VAL A 67 -8.62 -6.17 4.50
C VAL A 67 -10.08 -6.42 4.93
N ARG A 68 -10.72 -5.42 5.50
CA ARG A 68 -12.11 -5.51 5.97
C ARG A 68 -13.09 -5.81 4.83
N ARG A 69 -12.79 -5.38 3.61
CA ARG A 69 -13.58 -5.71 2.42
C ARG A 69 -13.50 -7.18 2.02
N GLY A 70 -12.56 -7.93 2.58
CA GLY A 70 -12.41 -9.36 2.36
C GLY A 70 -11.66 -9.71 1.07
N ILE A 71 -11.53 -11.02 0.86
CA ILE A 71 -10.85 -11.56 -0.32
C ILE A 71 -11.85 -11.62 -1.48
N ASN A 72 -11.44 -11.12 -2.63
CA ASN A 72 -12.24 -11.10 -3.85
C ASN A 72 -11.47 -11.74 -4.99
N GLU A 73 -12.19 -12.16 -6.02
CA GLU A 73 -11.61 -12.74 -7.21
C GLU A 73 -11.33 -11.64 -8.23
N PHE A 74 -10.07 -11.56 -8.66
CA PHE A 74 -9.59 -10.65 -9.70
C PHE A 74 -9.06 -11.46 -10.86
N CYS A 75 -8.78 -10.82 -11.98
CA CYS A 75 -8.20 -11.50 -13.13
C CYS A 75 -6.82 -12.11 -12.84
N ASP A 76 -6.10 -11.58 -11.84
CA ASP A 76 -4.79 -12.07 -11.40
C ASP A 76 -4.87 -13.05 -10.20
N GLY A 77 -6.07 -13.46 -9.81
CA GLY A 77 -6.29 -14.41 -8.72
C GLY A 77 -7.13 -13.87 -7.58
N LYS A 78 -7.21 -14.65 -6.50
CA LYS A 78 -7.95 -14.26 -5.30
C LYS A 78 -7.06 -13.46 -4.37
N ARG A 79 -7.50 -12.29 -3.96
CA ARG A 79 -6.74 -11.42 -3.07
C ARG A 79 -7.63 -10.36 -2.41
N TYR A 80 -7.06 -9.63 -1.46
CA TYR A 80 -7.68 -8.40 -0.98
C TYR A 80 -7.66 -7.34 -2.09
N HIS A 81 -8.58 -6.39 -2.03
CA HIS A 81 -8.51 -5.20 -2.87
C HIS A 81 -7.18 -4.47 -2.63
N TYR A 82 -6.85 -4.28 -1.38
CA TYR A 82 -5.55 -3.83 -0.88
C TYR A 82 -5.45 -4.35 0.58
N PRO A 83 -4.29 -4.61 1.12
CA PRO A 83 -2.96 -4.45 0.54
C PRO A 83 -2.69 -5.45 -0.59
N HIS A 84 -1.96 -5.03 -1.61
CA HIS A 84 -1.55 -5.89 -2.74
C HIS A 84 -0.16 -6.47 -2.48
N GLU A 85 -0.06 -7.78 -2.45
CA GLU A 85 1.18 -8.48 -2.07
C GLU A 85 2.38 -8.09 -2.92
N ASN A 86 2.20 -7.94 -4.24
CA ASN A 86 3.31 -7.61 -5.15
C ASN A 86 3.95 -6.26 -4.81
N PHE A 87 3.15 -5.27 -4.45
CA PHE A 87 3.65 -3.97 -4.01
C PHE A 87 4.43 -4.09 -2.70
N TRP A 88 3.85 -4.76 -1.71
CA TRP A 88 4.43 -4.81 -0.37
C TRP A 88 5.66 -5.71 -0.28
N LYS A 89 5.79 -6.71 -1.18
CA LYS A 89 7.06 -7.45 -1.31
C LYS A 89 8.21 -6.53 -1.70
N LYS A 90 7.96 -5.59 -2.61
CA LYS A 90 8.97 -4.60 -2.99
C LYS A 90 9.32 -3.65 -1.85
N VAL A 91 8.32 -3.25 -1.06
CA VAL A 91 8.53 -2.43 0.14
C VAL A 91 9.43 -3.15 1.12
N SER A 92 9.19 -4.44 1.35
CA SER A 92 10.01 -5.27 2.23
C SER A 92 11.48 -5.32 1.77
N LYS A 93 11.70 -5.54 0.49
CA LYS A 93 13.06 -5.59 -0.08
C LYS A 93 13.83 -4.28 0.09
N ASN A 94 13.13 -3.16 0.17
CA ASN A 94 13.74 -1.84 0.32
C ASN A 94 13.74 -1.35 1.77
N ASN A 95 13.27 -2.15 2.70
CA ASN A 95 13.23 -1.89 4.13
C ASN A 95 12.62 -0.53 4.49
N LEU A 96 11.58 -0.13 3.78
CA LEU A 96 10.85 1.09 4.07
C LEU A 96 10.00 0.92 5.34
N ARG A 97 9.83 2.01 6.08
CA ARG A 97 9.00 1.99 7.28
C ARG A 97 7.53 1.90 6.89
N VAL A 98 6.78 1.09 7.64
CA VAL A 98 5.37 0.80 7.37
C VAL A 98 4.56 1.03 8.64
N ILE A 99 3.43 1.70 8.50
CA ILE A 99 2.44 1.83 9.58
C ILE A 99 1.16 1.11 9.15
N ILE A 100 0.46 0.52 10.10
CA ILE A 100 -0.82 -0.16 9.85
C ILE A 100 -1.91 0.66 10.51
N ASN A 101 -2.93 1.04 9.73
CA ASN A 101 -4.04 1.87 10.18
C ASN A 101 -5.37 1.19 9.89
N SER A 102 -6.28 1.26 10.85
CA SER A 102 -7.62 0.68 10.71
C SER A 102 -8.48 1.38 9.67
N ASP A 103 -8.32 2.70 9.52
CA ASP A 103 -9.21 3.52 8.69
C ASP A 103 -10.68 3.25 9.02
N CYS A 104 -10.99 3.07 10.30
CA CYS A 104 -12.34 2.74 10.73
C CYS A 104 -13.23 3.98 10.76
N HIS A 105 -14.47 3.82 10.27
CA HIS A 105 -15.51 4.85 10.34
C HIS A 105 -16.49 4.62 11.49
N ASN A 106 -16.29 3.52 12.23
CA ASN A 106 -17.09 3.14 13.38
C ASN A 106 -16.14 2.77 14.52
N PRO A 107 -16.31 3.34 15.73
CA PRO A 107 -15.42 3.05 16.86
C PRO A 107 -15.25 1.58 17.21
N LYS A 108 -16.26 0.74 16.97
CA LYS A 108 -16.15 -0.72 17.24
C LYS A 108 -15.19 -1.43 16.28
N ASP A 109 -14.84 -0.83 15.14
CA ASP A 109 -13.93 -1.40 14.16
C ASP A 109 -12.48 -0.96 14.38
N LEU A 110 -12.23 -0.14 15.43
CA LEU A 110 -10.90 0.42 15.68
C LEU A 110 -9.82 -0.66 15.84
N TRP A 111 -10.18 -1.76 16.49
CA TRP A 111 -9.30 -2.92 16.62
C TRP A 111 -10.13 -4.19 16.51
N ASP A 112 -10.30 -4.70 15.31
CA ASP A 112 -11.05 -5.92 15.02
C ASP A 112 -10.13 -7.01 14.45
N GLU A 113 -10.70 -8.15 14.07
CA GLU A 113 -9.94 -9.26 13.46
C GLU A 113 -9.23 -8.86 12.17
N ASN A 114 -9.71 -7.82 11.47
CA ASN A 114 -9.10 -7.35 10.24
C ASN A 114 -7.78 -6.63 10.50
N MET A 115 -7.64 -5.98 11.66
CA MET A 115 -6.36 -5.44 12.10
C MET A 115 -5.34 -6.55 12.34
N ASP A 116 -5.78 -7.65 12.99
CA ASP A 116 -4.92 -8.82 13.18
C ASP A 116 -4.46 -9.38 11.84
N LYS A 117 -5.37 -9.49 10.87
CA LYS A 117 -5.05 -9.96 9.51
C LYS A 117 -4.07 -9.02 8.79
N ALA A 118 -4.21 -7.71 8.97
CA ALA A 118 -3.28 -6.75 8.40
C ALA A 118 -1.87 -6.91 8.98
N TYR A 119 -1.75 -7.13 10.29
CA TYR A 119 -0.48 -7.43 10.93
C TYR A 119 0.09 -8.77 10.49
N GLU A 120 -0.73 -9.80 10.33
CA GLU A 120 -0.30 -11.09 9.79
C GLU A 120 0.29 -10.94 8.39
N PHE A 121 -0.38 -10.16 7.54
CA PHE A 121 0.10 -9.86 6.19
C PHE A 121 1.48 -9.19 6.23
N ALA A 122 1.64 -8.17 7.07
CA ALA A 122 2.90 -7.44 7.21
C ALA A 122 4.02 -8.32 7.75
N ASN A 123 3.72 -9.16 8.75
CA ASN A 123 4.70 -10.06 9.35
C ASN A 123 5.12 -11.16 8.38
N LYS A 124 4.19 -11.67 7.58
CA LYS A 124 4.49 -12.67 6.55
C LYS A 124 5.49 -12.14 5.52
N LEU A 125 5.43 -10.87 5.20
CA LEU A 125 6.32 -10.21 4.25
C LEU A 125 7.56 -9.58 4.90
N ASP A 126 7.73 -9.72 6.21
CA ASP A 126 8.88 -9.19 6.95
C ASP A 126 8.99 -7.67 6.84
N LEU A 127 7.87 -6.97 6.88
CA LEU A 127 7.84 -5.51 6.77
C LEU A 127 8.36 -4.83 8.04
N ASN A 128 8.99 -3.68 7.86
CA ASN A 128 9.51 -2.86 8.96
C ASN A 128 8.36 -2.02 9.56
N ILE A 129 7.60 -2.63 10.47
CA ILE A 129 6.43 -1.99 11.09
C ILE A 129 6.89 -0.98 12.13
N VAL A 130 6.39 0.25 12.03
CA VAL A 130 6.57 1.29 13.05
C VAL A 130 5.21 1.63 13.65
N TYR A 131 5.20 2.08 14.89
CA TYR A 131 3.98 2.33 15.67
C TYR A 131 3.75 3.81 15.92
N ASP A 132 4.69 4.65 15.53
CA ASP A 132 4.64 6.10 15.71
C ASP A 132 5.28 6.76 14.50
N ILE A 133 4.62 7.80 13.97
CA ILE A 133 5.08 8.55 12.81
C ILE A 133 5.85 9.84 13.21
N PHE A 134 5.94 10.12 14.49
CA PHE A 134 6.59 11.34 15.01
C PHE A 134 7.98 11.10 15.54
#